data_16c28242c61a5943848a4286d9287ff6
#
_entry.id   16c28242c61a5943848a4286d9287ff6
#
_cell.length_a   1.000
_cell.length_b   1.000
_cell.length_c   1.000
_cell.angle_alpha   90.00
_cell.angle_beta   90.00
_cell.angle_gamma   90.00
#
_symmetry.space_group_name_H-M   'P 1'
#
loop_
_entity.id
_entity.type
_entity.pdbx_description
1 polymer ?
#
loop_
_entity_poly.entity_id
_entity_poly.type
_entity_poly.pdbx_seq_one_letter_code
_entity_poly.pdbx_strand_id
1 'polypeptide(L)'
;RRKRRDVLFVSGLDGLLLTEQGTLTPYSRVSLNRMLDDGMQFTLSTMRTPASVREATRDLRLRLPVIVMDGAALYDMEKKRYLHACVLPRELALRCEAVFRVQGIHCFLNGVLDDNLMIYYGEFHHETERAIFEKLRTSPYRNYVSRSYYKDCPIVYLMGIDLTERMQALYDALGEAGLLEQVKVRFYPAAEYPGYSYLKIYERSASREAMLERLKQDLGMERSVVLTTQEGCGDVVIRGGANQAVKRLGRLFEPYLWERK
;
A
#
# COMPACT_ATOMS: atom_id res chain seq x y z
N ARG A 1 9.77 7.18 33.08
CA ARG A 1 9.06 7.00 31.81
C ARG A 1 8.84 5.52 31.55
N ARG A 2 7.64 5.14 31.15
CA ARG A 2 7.31 3.75 30.79
C ARG A 2 7.13 3.65 29.27
N LYS A 3 7.90 2.77 28.63
CA LYS A 3 7.76 2.47 27.21
C LYS A 3 6.57 1.57 26.98
N ARG A 4 5.72 1.93 26.01
CA ARG A 4 4.48 1.20 25.68
C ARG A 4 4.77 0.07 24.69
N ARG A 5 5.39 -1.01 25.17
CA ARG A 5 5.71 -2.19 24.35
C ARG A 5 4.51 -3.08 24.06
N ASP A 6 3.40 -2.86 24.73
CA ASP A 6 2.16 -3.62 24.61
C ASP A 6 1.14 -2.98 23.63
N VAL A 7 1.52 -1.89 22.98
CA VAL A 7 0.70 -1.19 22.01
C VAL A 7 1.32 -1.34 20.62
N LEU A 8 0.50 -1.70 19.64
CA LEU A 8 0.91 -1.73 18.24
C LEU A 8 0.76 -0.34 17.63
N PHE A 9 1.86 0.27 17.27
CA PHE A 9 1.86 1.54 16.56
C PHE A 9 1.87 1.30 15.06
N VAL A 10 0.93 1.93 14.34
CA VAL A 10 0.77 1.78 12.90
C VAL A 10 0.86 3.15 12.25
N SER A 11 1.69 3.29 11.23
CA SER A 11 1.85 4.54 10.52
C SER A 11 1.61 4.35 9.02
N GLY A 12 1.00 5.37 8.39
CA GLY A 12 1.08 5.53 6.95
C GLY A 12 2.52 5.83 6.53
N LEU A 13 2.81 5.74 5.27
CA LEU A 13 4.14 5.93 4.73
C LEU A 13 4.25 7.24 3.94
N ASP A 14 3.53 7.35 2.83
CA ASP A 14 3.49 8.55 2.01
C ASP A 14 2.75 9.69 2.73
N GLY A 15 3.30 10.89 2.64
CA GLY A 15 2.73 12.08 3.28
C GLY A 15 2.84 12.10 4.81
N LEU A 16 3.43 11.08 5.42
CA LEU A 16 3.57 10.95 6.87
C LEU A 16 5.02 10.75 7.29
N LEU A 17 5.59 9.57 7.04
CA LEU A 17 6.98 9.26 7.38
C LEU A 17 7.97 9.66 6.29
N LEU A 18 7.55 9.66 5.03
CA LEU A 18 8.42 10.00 3.92
C LEU A 18 8.41 11.51 3.63
N THR A 19 9.53 12.00 3.14
CA THR A 19 9.66 13.33 2.54
C THR A 19 8.87 13.39 1.23
N GLU A 20 8.73 14.58 0.65
CA GLU A 20 8.13 14.76 -0.68
C GLU A 20 8.89 13.98 -1.77
N GLN A 21 10.19 13.71 -1.55
CA GLN A 21 11.02 12.90 -2.45
C GLN A 21 10.83 11.39 -2.26
N GLY A 22 9.97 10.98 -1.33
CA GLY A 22 9.69 9.56 -1.09
C GLY A 22 10.77 8.82 -0.31
N THR A 23 11.50 9.50 0.55
CA THR A 23 12.60 8.93 1.35
C THR A 23 12.42 9.21 2.84
N LEU A 24 13.02 8.37 3.68
CA LEU A 24 13.16 8.65 5.12
C LEU A 24 14.28 9.66 5.33
N THR A 25 14.06 10.62 6.26
CA THR A 25 15.16 11.48 6.69
C THR A 25 16.15 10.68 7.55
N PRO A 26 17.43 11.10 7.64
CA PRO A 26 18.37 10.47 8.55
C PRO A 26 17.87 10.47 10.00
N TYR A 27 17.24 11.54 10.44
CA TYR A 27 16.64 11.65 11.77
C TYR A 27 15.55 10.57 11.98
N SER A 28 14.63 10.43 11.03
CA SER A 28 13.55 9.45 11.11
C SER A 28 14.10 8.03 11.16
N ARG A 29 15.05 7.70 10.31
CA ARG A 29 15.65 6.36 10.26
C ARG A 29 16.35 6.01 11.59
N VAL A 30 17.19 6.89 12.10
CA VAL A 30 17.92 6.65 13.35
C VAL A 30 16.96 6.55 14.52
N SER A 31 16.00 7.46 14.62
CA SER A 31 15.05 7.50 15.74
C SER A 31 14.10 6.30 15.73
N LEU A 32 13.58 5.91 14.56
CA LEU A 32 12.73 4.72 14.43
C LEU A 32 13.48 3.45 14.77
N ASN A 33 14.70 3.27 14.26
CA ASN A 33 15.51 2.09 14.56
C ASN A 33 15.81 1.99 16.07
N ARG A 34 16.11 3.11 16.72
CA ARG A 34 16.33 3.14 18.17
C ARG A 34 15.08 2.69 18.94
N MET A 35 13.92 3.21 18.57
CA MET A 35 12.65 2.80 19.21
C MET A 35 12.33 1.32 18.96
N LEU A 36 12.59 0.83 17.75
CA LEU A 36 12.44 -0.60 17.42
C LEU A 36 13.36 -1.46 18.29
N ASP A 37 14.62 -1.06 18.45
CA ASP A 37 15.58 -1.76 19.31
C ASP A 37 15.15 -1.71 20.80
N ASP A 38 14.46 -0.65 21.21
CA ASP A 38 13.88 -0.52 22.55
C ASP A 38 12.58 -1.33 22.73
N GLY A 39 12.14 -2.06 21.73
CA GLY A 39 10.98 -2.96 21.79
C GLY A 39 9.66 -2.35 21.37
N MET A 40 9.67 -1.21 20.67
CA MET A 40 8.45 -0.66 20.11
C MET A 40 7.85 -1.64 19.09
N GLN A 41 6.56 -1.94 19.27
CA GLN A 41 5.80 -2.73 18.29
C GLN A 41 5.27 -1.76 17.23
N PHE A 42 5.87 -1.82 16.04
CA PHE A 42 5.62 -0.82 15.00
C PHE A 42 5.51 -1.46 13.63
N THR A 43 4.53 -1.01 12.86
CA THR A 43 4.41 -1.40 11.45
C THR A 43 3.85 -0.27 10.59
N LEU A 44 3.80 -0.53 9.29
CA LEU A 44 3.30 0.39 8.28
C LEU A 44 1.99 -0.12 7.68
N SER A 45 1.15 0.81 7.26
CA SER A 45 -0.06 0.56 6.48
C SER A 45 -0.05 1.48 5.26
N THR A 46 0.01 0.91 4.06
CA THR A 46 0.29 1.66 2.84
C THR A 46 -0.42 1.09 1.61
N MET A 47 -0.59 1.92 0.59
CA MET A 47 -0.99 1.48 -0.74
C MET A 47 0.16 0.81 -1.50
N ARG A 48 1.39 1.01 -1.09
CA ARG A 48 2.57 0.52 -1.81
C ARG A 48 2.66 -1.00 -1.81
N THR A 49 3.33 -1.53 -2.83
CA THR A 49 3.73 -2.95 -2.89
C THR A 49 4.89 -3.22 -1.96
N PRO A 50 5.18 -4.49 -1.61
CA PRO A 50 6.38 -4.82 -0.82
C PRO A 50 7.68 -4.29 -1.42
N ALA A 51 7.86 -4.36 -2.74
CA ALA A 51 9.03 -3.81 -3.42
C ALA A 51 9.18 -2.30 -3.16
N SER A 52 8.09 -1.57 -3.30
CA SER A 52 8.07 -0.12 -3.07
C SER A 52 8.31 0.25 -1.61
N VAL A 53 7.78 -0.53 -0.66
CA VAL A 53 8.07 -0.34 0.77
C VAL A 53 9.56 -0.54 1.03
N ARG A 54 10.14 -1.60 0.48
CA ARG A 54 11.56 -1.91 0.66
C ARG A 54 12.45 -0.78 0.15
N GLU A 55 12.15 -0.25 -1.02
CA GLU A 55 12.90 0.87 -1.62
C GLU A 55 12.80 2.14 -0.78
N ALA A 56 11.60 2.45 -0.26
CA ALA A 56 11.34 3.67 0.51
C ALA A 56 11.88 3.61 1.94
N THR A 57 11.99 2.42 2.52
CA THR A 57 12.37 2.21 3.93
C THR A 57 13.71 1.52 4.08
N ARG A 58 14.66 1.79 3.18
CA ARG A 58 16.02 1.23 3.27
C ARG A 58 16.62 1.51 4.63
N ASP A 59 17.29 0.52 5.18
CA ASP A 59 17.97 0.56 6.48
C ASP A 59 17.03 0.73 7.69
N LEU A 60 15.72 0.69 7.50
CA LEU A 60 14.75 0.61 8.58
C LEU A 60 14.53 -0.86 8.92
N ARG A 61 14.79 -1.23 10.17
CA ARG A 61 14.71 -2.62 10.63
C ARG A 61 13.29 -2.97 11.09
N LEU A 62 12.36 -3.03 10.15
CA LEU A 62 10.98 -3.46 10.42
C LEU A 62 10.97 -4.94 10.82
N ARG A 63 10.34 -5.24 11.95
CA ARG A 63 10.28 -6.61 12.52
C ARG A 63 8.90 -7.24 12.38
N LEU A 64 7.87 -6.42 12.27
CA LEU A 64 6.49 -6.89 12.16
C LEU A 64 6.05 -6.92 10.69
N PRO A 65 5.06 -7.76 10.37
CA PRO A 65 4.45 -7.72 9.03
C PRO A 65 3.90 -6.34 8.70
N VAL A 66 3.95 -5.99 7.42
CA VAL A 66 3.51 -4.70 6.88
C VAL A 66 2.19 -4.87 6.12
N ILE A 67 1.26 -3.96 6.35
CA ILE A 67 0.01 -3.90 5.59
C ILE A 67 0.30 -3.18 4.28
N VAL A 68 0.22 -3.90 3.17
CA VAL A 68 0.59 -3.42 1.83
C VAL A 68 -0.62 -3.42 0.89
N MET A 69 -0.47 -2.80 -0.25
CA MET A 69 -1.48 -2.79 -1.32
C MET A 69 -2.86 -2.37 -0.79
N ASP A 70 -2.90 -1.30 0.02
CA ASP A 70 -4.12 -0.73 0.60
C ASP A 70 -4.96 -1.71 1.41
N GLY A 71 -4.30 -2.62 2.11
CA GLY A 71 -4.95 -3.65 2.92
C GLY A 71 -5.26 -4.94 2.17
N ALA A 72 -4.92 -5.04 0.88
CA ALA A 72 -5.12 -6.28 0.12
C ALA A 72 -4.17 -7.39 0.54
N ALA A 73 -3.05 -7.07 1.21
CA ALA A 73 -2.12 -8.09 1.65
C ALA A 73 -1.40 -7.69 2.94
N LEU A 74 -0.90 -8.71 3.63
CA LEU A 74 -0.02 -8.60 4.78
C LEU A 74 1.28 -9.30 4.43
N TYR A 75 2.42 -8.60 4.53
CA TYR A 75 3.70 -9.08 4.04
C TYR A 75 4.79 -9.04 5.11
N ASP A 76 5.49 -10.17 5.27
CA ASP A 76 6.67 -10.27 6.15
C ASP A 76 7.91 -9.82 5.38
N MET A 77 8.46 -8.66 5.76
CA MET A 77 9.61 -8.06 5.09
C MET A 77 10.91 -8.83 5.32
N GLU A 78 11.05 -9.50 6.45
CA GLU A 78 12.24 -10.28 6.78
C GLU A 78 12.27 -11.61 6.02
N LYS A 79 11.16 -12.36 6.09
CA LYS A 79 11.04 -13.67 5.44
C LYS A 79 10.66 -13.57 3.97
N LYS A 80 10.30 -12.38 3.49
CA LYS A 80 9.88 -12.11 2.11
C LYS A 80 8.69 -12.99 1.69
N ARG A 81 7.65 -13.01 2.54
CA ARG A 81 6.48 -13.87 2.36
C ARG A 81 5.19 -13.10 2.55
N TYR A 82 4.20 -13.43 1.73
CA TYR A 82 2.83 -12.99 1.95
C TYR A 82 2.17 -13.86 3.00
N LEU A 83 1.74 -13.25 4.09
CA LEU A 83 1.03 -13.97 5.17
C LEU A 83 -0.46 -14.08 4.89
N HIS A 84 -1.04 -13.02 4.33
CA HIS A 84 -2.44 -12.98 3.91
C HIS A 84 -2.56 -12.17 2.63
N ALA A 85 -3.50 -12.55 1.77
CA ALA A 85 -3.84 -11.80 0.57
C ALA A 85 -5.33 -11.92 0.29
N CYS A 86 -5.98 -10.80 -0.03
CA CYS A 86 -7.37 -10.77 -0.47
C CYS A 86 -7.39 -10.95 -1.98
N VAL A 87 -7.80 -12.12 -2.45
CA VAL A 87 -7.80 -12.45 -3.86
C VAL A 87 -9.09 -11.98 -4.52
N LEU A 88 -8.95 -11.18 -5.57
CA LEU A 88 -10.07 -10.79 -6.42
C LEU A 88 -10.54 -12.02 -7.22
N PRO A 89 -11.83 -12.41 -7.16
CA PRO A 89 -12.30 -13.56 -7.92
C PRO A 89 -11.95 -13.43 -9.40
N ARG A 90 -11.43 -14.51 -9.99
CA ARG A 90 -10.89 -14.49 -11.35
C ARG A 90 -11.90 -13.97 -12.38
N GLU A 91 -13.13 -14.49 -12.33
CA GLU A 91 -14.17 -14.06 -13.26
C GLU A 91 -14.45 -12.55 -13.15
N LEU A 92 -14.51 -12.04 -11.93
CA LEU A 92 -14.73 -10.62 -11.66
C LEU A 92 -13.54 -9.78 -12.17
N ALA A 93 -12.31 -10.25 -11.95
CA ALA A 93 -11.11 -9.57 -12.47
C ALA A 93 -11.14 -9.48 -14.00
N LEU A 94 -11.50 -10.57 -14.68
CA LEU A 94 -11.57 -10.61 -16.14
C LEU A 94 -12.71 -9.73 -16.68
N ARG A 95 -13.81 -9.63 -15.97
CA ARG A 95 -14.92 -8.71 -16.34
C ARG A 95 -14.47 -7.25 -16.21
N CYS A 96 -13.76 -6.90 -15.17
CA CYS A 96 -13.19 -5.56 -15.02
C CYS A 96 -12.16 -5.27 -16.12
N GLU A 97 -11.27 -6.20 -16.40
CA GLU A 97 -10.27 -6.07 -17.47
C GLU A 97 -10.94 -5.81 -18.82
N ALA A 98 -12.07 -6.48 -19.09
CA ALA A 98 -12.83 -6.28 -20.32
C ALA A 98 -13.34 -4.83 -20.45
N VAL A 99 -13.76 -4.21 -19.36
CA VAL A 99 -14.19 -2.79 -19.35
C VAL A 99 -12.99 -1.87 -19.65
N PHE A 100 -11.82 -2.13 -19.07
CA PHE A 100 -10.60 -1.41 -19.44
C PHE A 100 -10.35 -1.49 -20.94
N ARG A 101 -10.45 -2.68 -21.51
CA ARG A 101 -10.20 -2.91 -22.94
C ARG A 101 -11.18 -2.12 -23.82
N VAL A 102 -12.46 -2.13 -23.49
CA VAL A 102 -13.49 -1.39 -24.24
C VAL A 102 -13.22 0.12 -24.19
N GLN A 103 -12.73 0.61 -23.05
CA GLN A 103 -12.39 2.02 -22.88
C GLN A 103 -11.02 2.39 -23.46
N GLY A 104 -10.29 1.42 -24.02
CA GLY A 104 -8.95 1.67 -24.56
C GLY A 104 -7.90 1.98 -23.49
N ILE A 105 -8.10 1.49 -22.28
CA ILE A 105 -7.18 1.67 -21.16
C ILE A 105 -6.42 0.36 -20.91
N HIS A 106 -5.09 0.45 -20.83
CA HIS A 106 -4.27 -0.70 -20.50
C HIS A 106 -4.49 -1.12 -19.04
N CYS A 107 -4.68 -2.40 -18.83
CA CYS A 107 -4.88 -2.98 -17.51
C CYS A 107 -3.69 -3.84 -17.11
N PHE A 108 -3.01 -3.47 -16.01
CA PHE A 108 -2.03 -4.33 -15.37
C PHE A 108 -2.74 -5.25 -14.39
N LEU A 109 -2.57 -6.57 -14.56
CA LEU A 109 -3.03 -7.57 -13.59
C LEU A 109 -1.90 -7.83 -12.60
N ASN A 110 -2.15 -7.60 -11.32
CA ASN A 110 -1.17 -7.83 -10.27
C ASN A 110 -1.59 -9.03 -9.43
N GLY A 111 -0.78 -10.07 -9.46
CA GLY A 111 -1.06 -11.32 -8.76
C GLY A 111 0.09 -11.76 -7.87
N VAL A 112 -0.20 -12.65 -6.94
CA VAL A 112 0.79 -13.23 -6.04
C VAL A 112 0.93 -14.71 -6.34
N LEU A 113 2.15 -15.12 -6.68
CA LEU A 113 2.48 -16.51 -6.96
C LEU A 113 3.81 -16.85 -6.27
N ASP A 114 3.79 -17.84 -5.37
CA ASP A 114 4.97 -18.30 -4.63
C ASP A 114 5.74 -17.12 -3.98
N ASP A 115 5.01 -16.28 -3.27
CA ASP A 115 5.52 -15.08 -2.57
C ASP A 115 6.13 -14.00 -3.49
N ASN A 116 5.88 -14.08 -4.79
CA ASN A 116 6.30 -13.09 -5.76
C ASN A 116 5.10 -12.31 -6.31
N LEU A 117 5.29 -11.01 -6.47
CA LEU A 117 4.30 -10.18 -7.16
C LEU A 117 4.55 -10.28 -8.66
N MET A 118 3.54 -10.82 -9.37
CA MET A 118 3.53 -10.95 -10.82
C MET A 118 2.71 -9.81 -11.41
N ILE A 119 3.30 -9.05 -12.32
CA ILE A 119 2.65 -7.91 -12.96
C ILE A 119 2.48 -8.23 -14.44
N TYR A 120 1.27 -8.61 -14.81
CA TYR A 120 0.96 -8.98 -16.20
C TYR A 120 0.60 -7.73 -16.99
N TYR A 121 1.29 -7.53 -18.11
CA TYR A 121 1.12 -6.35 -18.97
C TYR A 121 0.88 -6.74 -20.44
N GLY A 122 0.19 -5.85 -21.16
CA GLY A 122 -0.04 -5.94 -22.58
C GLY A 122 0.62 -4.79 -23.33
N GLU A 123 -0.04 -4.32 -24.39
CA GLU A 123 0.45 -3.18 -25.16
C GLU A 123 0.23 -1.86 -24.41
N PHE A 124 1.25 -1.04 -24.37
CA PHE A 124 1.16 0.30 -23.78
C PHE A 124 0.45 1.25 -24.74
N HIS A 125 -0.38 2.13 -24.17
CA HIS A 125 -1.20 3.06 -24.94
C HIS A 125 -0.60 4.48 -24.98
N HIS A 126 0.35 4.79 -24.09
CA HIS A 126 0.98 6.12 -24.04
C HIS A 126 2.36 6.07 -23.37
N GLU A 127 3.12 7.15 -23.53
CA GLU A 127 4.51 7.22 -23.03
C GLU A 127 4.62 7.21 -21.52
N THR A 128 3.60 7.70 -20.79
CA THR A 128 3.65 7.71 -19.32
C THR A 128 3.69 6.29 -18.76
N GLU A 129 2.85 5.36 -19.22
CA GLU A 129 2.92 3.98 -18.76
C GLU A 129 4.17 3.26 -19.24
N ARG A 130 4.68 3.59 -20.43
CA ARG A 130 5.96 3.07 -20.91
C ARG A 130 7.10 3.51 -20.00
N ALA A 131 7.13 4.78 -19.59
CA ALA A 131 8.12 5.32 -18.67
C ALA A 131 8.09 4.61 -17.30
N ILE A 132 6.91 4.36 -16.77
CA ILE A 132 6.72 3.62 -15.52
C ILE A 132 7.29 2.20 -15.65
N PHE A 133 6.93 1.50 -16.73
CA PHE A 133 7.43 0.15 -17.00
C PHE A 133 8.95 0.12 -17.11
N GLU A 134 9.55 1.00 -17.90
CA GLU A 134 11.02 1.06 -18.07
C GLU A 134 11.74 1.36 -16.77
N LYS A 135 11.16 2.20 -15.92
CA LYS A 135 11.73 2.51 -14.61
C LYS A 135 11.68 1.33 -13.64
N LEU A 136 10.58 0.56 -13.63
CA LEU A 136 10.31 -0.46 -12.62
C LEU A 136 10.68 -1.87 -13.03
N ARG A 137 10.81 -2.16 -14.33
CA ARG A 137 11.02 -3.54 -14.84
C ARG A 137 12.32 -4.19 -14.36
N THR A 138 13.30 -3.40 -13.96
CA THR A 138 14.59 -3.91 -13.47
C THR A 138 14.61 -4.10 -11.96
N SER A 139 13.53 -3.79 -11.27
CA SER A 139 13.43 -4.00 -9.83
C SER A 139 13.48 -5.49 -9.50
N PRO A 140 14.34 -5.94 -8.57
CA PRO A 140 14.47 -7.35 -8.24
C PRO A 140 13.23 -7.96 -7.57
N TYR A 141 12.30 -7.13 -7.13
CA TYR A 141 11.10 -7.58 -6.41
C TYR A 141 9.82 -7.41 -7.23
N ARG A 142 9.92 -7.03 -8.50
CA ARG A 142 8.80 -6.88 -9.42
C ARG A 142 9.02 -7.78 -10.63
N ASN A 143 8.03 -8.62 -10.92
CA ASN A 143 8.13 -9.57 -12.01
C ASN A 143 7.13 -9.17 -13.09
N TYR A 144 7.60 -8.43 -14.09
CA TYR A 144 6.78 -8.07 -15.25
C TYR A 144 6.73 -9.21 -16.24
N VAL A 145 5.52 -9.68 -16.53
CA VAL A 145 5.25 -10.83 -17.40
C VAL A 145 4.22 -10.45 -18.45
N SER A 146 4.41 -10.89 -19.71
CA SER A 146 3.43 -10.65 -20.75
C SER A 146 2.07 -11.24 -20.37
N ARG A 147 0.99 -10.47 -20.66
CA ARG A 147 -0.39 -10.89 -20.37
C ARG A 147 -0.73 -12.26 -20.99
N SER A 148 -0.11 -12.60 -22.11
CA SER A 148 -0.33 -13.89 -22.79
C SER A 148 0.09 -15.10 -21.95
N TYR A 149 0.95 -14.91 -20.96
CA TYR A 149 1.37 -15.98 -20.05
C TYR A 149 0.49 -16.11 -18.80
N TYR A 150 -0.49 -15.21 -18.63
CA TYR A 150 -1.43 -15.32 -17.52
C TYR A 150 -2.31 -16.55 -17.69
N LYS A 151 -2.44 -17.34 -16.64
CA LYS A 151 -3.35 -18.52 -16.60
C LYS A 151 -4.29 -18.43 -15.40
N ASP A 152 -3.79 -18.68 -14.22
CA ASP A 152 -4.57 -18.83 -12.99
C ASP A 152 -3.89 -18.20 -11.76
N CYS A 153 -2.89 -17.35 -11.97
CA CYS A 153 -2.25 -16.62 -10.87
C CYS A 153 -3.31 -15.83 -10.08
N PRO A 154 -3.37 -16.01 -8.74
CA PRO A 154 -4.32 -15.26 -7.92
C PRO A 154 -4.09 -13.74 -8.03
N ILE A 155 -5.11 -13.02 -8.45
CA ILE A 155 -5.05 -11.57 -8.66
C ILE A 155 -5.39 -10.85 -7.37
N VAL A 156 -4.53 -9.91 -6.94
CA VAL A 156 -4.76 -9.08 -5.75
C VAL A 156 -5.23 -7.68 -6.11
N TYR A 157 -4.84 -7.15 -7.27
CA TYR A 157 -5.43 -5.91 -7.77
C TYR A 157 -5.19 -5.71 -9.26
N LEU A 158 -6.06 -4.91 -9.86
CA LEU A 158 -5.90 -4.37 -11.21
C LEU A 158 -5.47 -2.92 -11.14
N MET A 159 -4.68 -2.47 -12.09
CA MET A 159 -4.23 -1.08 -12.15
C MET A 159 -4.24 -0.57 -13.58
N GLY A 160 -4.71 0.67 -13.75
CA GLY A 160 -4.53 1.44 -14.96
C GLY A 160 -4.09 2.85 -14.63
N ILE A 161 -3.44 3.50 -15.60
CA ILE A 161 -3.09 4.92 -15.56
C ILE A 161 -3.31 5.52 -16.94
N ASP A 162 -3.99 6.65 -16.99
CA ASP A 162 -4.20 7.41 -18.21
C ASP A 162 -4.60 8.85 -17.83
N LEU A 163 -4.87 9.69 -18.82
CA LEU A 163 -5.40 11.02 -18.60
C LEU A 163 -6.63 10.95 -17.68
N THR A 164 -6.72 11.89 -16.74
CA THR A 164 -7.78 11.89 -15.72
C THR A 164 -9.18 11.76 -16.30
N GLU A 165 -9.45 12.44 -17.41
CA GLU A 165 -10.76 12.38 -18.09
C GLU A 165 -11.07 10.98 -18.62
N ARG A 166 -10.07 10.30 -19.16
CA ARG A 166 -10.23 8.93 -19.66
C ARG A 166 -10.43 7.94 -18.52
N MET A 167 -9.75 8.16 -17.40
CA MET A 167 -9.91 7.32 -16.20
C MET A 167 -11.27 7.56 -15.54
N GLN A 168 -11.82 8.79 -15.61
CA GLN A 168 -13.18 9.07 -15.17
C GLN A 168 -14.20 8.30 -16.04
N ALA A 169 -13.99 8.28 -17.35
CA ALA A 169 -14.84 7.51 -18.25
C ALA A 169 -14.79 6.00 -17.94
N LEU A 170 -13.60 5.49 -17.60
CA LEU A 170 -13.44 4.10 -17.16
C LEU A 170 -14.22 3.84 -15.86
N TYR A 171 -14.10 4.72 -14.89
CA TYR A 171 -14.83 4.61 -13.63
C TYR A 171 -16.34 4.56 -13.88
N ASP A 172 -16.86 5.47 -14.71
CA ASP A 172 -18.28 5.51 -15.05
C ASP A 172 -18.73 4.24 -15.78
N ALA A 173 -17.90 3.73 -16.68
CA ALA A 173 -18.19 2.48 -17.41
C ALA A 173 -18.24 1.26 -16.48
N LEU A 174 -17.36 1.21 -15.48
CA LEU A 174 -17.41 0.17 -14.43
C LEU A 174 -18.73 0.24 -13.65
N GLY A 175 -19.20 1.46 -13.34
CA GLY A 175 -20.49 1.67 -12.69
C GLY A 175 -21.66 1.20 -13.55
N GLU A 176 -21.69 1.55 -14.83
CA GLU A 176 -22.72 1.11 -15.77
C GLU A 176 -22.76 -0.42 -15.94
N ALA A 177 -21.59 -1.06 -15.85
CA ALA A 177 -21.51 -2.53 -15.89
C ALA A 177 -21.89 -3.21 -14.56
N GLY A 178 -22.25 -2.45 -13.52
CA GLY A 178 -22.62 -2.99 -12.21
C GLY A 178 -21.45 -3.57 -11.44
N LEU A 179 -20.20 -3.17 -11.76
CA LEU A 179 -18.99 -3.72 -11.15
C LEU A 179 -18.54 -2.95 -9.92
N LEU A 180 -18.83 -1.66 -9.79
CA LEU A 180 -18.39 -0.83 -8.67
C LEU A 180 -18.90 -1.33 -7.32
N GLU A 181 -20.06 -1.96 -7.26
CA GLU A 181 -20.65 -2.51 -6.05
C GLU A 181 -20.00 -3.83 -5.64
N GLN A 182 -19.29 -4.48 -6.56
CA GLN A 182 -18.71 -5.80 -6.36
C GLN A 182 -17.23 -5.76 -6.01
N VAL A 183 -16.60 -4.59 -6.11
CA VAL A 183 -15.16 -4.40 -5.90
C VAL A 183 -14.88 -3.17 -5.04
N LYS A 184 -13.65 -3.05 -4.57
CA LYS A 184 -13.15 -1.81 -3.98
C LYS A 184 -12.32 -1.07 -5.03
N VAL A 185 -12.61 0.20 -5.25
CA VAL A 185 -11.92 1.04 -6.23
C VAL A 185 -11.18 2.18 -5.54
N ARG A 186 -9.93 2.42 -5.97
CA ARG A 186 -9.17 3.62 -5.65
C ARG A 186 -8.90 4.38 -6.95
N PHE A 187 -9.41 5.61 -7.03
CA PHE A 187 -9.23 6.51 -8.17
C PHE A 187 -8.62 7.80 -7.65
N TYR A 188 -7.39 8.13 -8.09
CA TYR A 188 -6.64 9.26 -7.52
C TYR A 188 -5.63 9.82 -8.53
N PRO A 189 -5.30 11.13 -8.41
CA PRO A 189 -4.30 11.75 -9.28
C PRO A 189 -2.91 11.12 -9.12
N ALA A 190 -2.18 10.99 -10.22
CA ALA A 190 -0.79 10.58 -10.22
C ALA A 190 0.09 11.79 -9.87
N ALA A 191 0.69 11.80 -8.67
CA ALA A 191 1.50 12.92 -8.22
C ALA A 191 2.71 13.19 -9.12
N GLU A 192 3.32 12.11 -9.68
CA GLU A 192 4.50 12.19 -10.54
C GLU A 192 4.19 12.55 -12.00
N TYR A 193 2.93 12.44 -12.40
CA TYR A 193 2.50 12.62 -13.80
C TYR A 193 1.30 13.55 -13.87
N PRO A 194 1.51 14.89 -13.91
CA PRO A 194 0.41 15.85 -13.95
C PRO A 194 -0.58 15.59 -15.10
N GLY A 195 -1.87 15.65 -14.78
CA GLY A 195 -2.95 15.39 -15.74
C GLY A 195 -3.32 13.92 -15.88
N TYR A 196 -2.58 13.02 -15.25
CA TYR A 196 -2.87 11.58 -15.22
C TYR A 196 -3.45 11.17 -13.87
N SER A 197 -4.23 10.09 -13.89
CA SER A 197 -4.77 9.48 -12.66
C SER A 197 -4.63 7.97 -12.70
N TYR A 198 -4.43 7.38 -11.52
CA TYR A 198 -4.49 5.94 -11.32
C TYR A 198 -5.91 5.50 -11.01
N LEU A 199 -6.26 4.29 -11.45
CA LEU A 199 -7.41 3.56 -10.95
C LEU A 199 -6.96 2.16 -10.59
N LYS A 200 -7.23 1.75 -9.36
CA LYS A 200 -6.90 0.43 -8.84
C LYS A 200 -8.16 -0.26 -8.36
N ILE A 201 -8.24 -1.56 -8.63
CA ILE A 201 -9.39 -2.39 -8.25
C ILE A 201 -8.89 -3.53 -7.37
N TYR A 202 -9.49 -3.65 -6.17
CA TYR A 202 -9.19 -4.69 -5.19
C TYR A 202 -10.42 -5.52 -4.90
N GLU A 203 -10.22 -6.66 -4.24
CA GLU A 203 -11.30 -7.43 -3.68
C GLU A 203 -12.10 -6.55 -2.70
N ARG A 204 -13.41 -6.71 -2.69
CA ARG A 204 -14.36 -5.81 -1.99
C ARG A 204 -14.08 -5.66 -0.50
N SER A 205 -13.68 -6.73 0.18
CA SER A 205 -13.43 -6.73 1.63
C SER A 205 -12.02 -6.25 2.00
N ALA A 206 -11.13 -6.02 1.02
CA ALA A 206 -9.78 -5.55 1.29
C ALA A 206 -9.81 -4.14 1.89
N SER A 207 -9.30 -3.99 3.10
CA SER A 207 -9.15 -2.68 3.74
C SER A 207 -7.97 -2.71 4.71
N ARG A 208 -7.39 -1.52 4.95
CA ARG A 208 -6.31 -1.38 5.92
C ARG A 208 -6.79 -1.72 7.33
N GLU A 209 -8.02 -1.33 7.66
CA GLU A 209 -8.64 -1.59 8.97
C GLU A 209 -8.85 -3.08 9.21
N ALA A 210 -9.40 -3.80 8.24
CA ALA A 210 -9.60 -5.24 8.35
C ALA A 210 -8.28 -6.00 8.44
N MET A 211 -7.27 -5.59 7.66
CA MET A 211 -5.96 -6.23 7.72
C MET A 211 -5.23 -5.91 9.03
N LEU A 212 -5.43 -4.72 9.59
CA LEU A 212 -4.91 -4.39 10.92
C LEU A 212 -5.52 -5.29 12.00
N GLU A 213 -6.81 -5.52 11.97
CA GLU A 213 -7.46 -6.46 12.92
C GLU A 213 -6.89 -7.87 12.77
N ARG A 214 -6.64 -8.31 11.54
CA ARG A 214 -5.99 -9.59 11.27
C ARG A 214 -4.59 -9.66 11.85
N LEU A 215 -3.79 -8.61 11.66
CA LEU A 215 -2.43 -8.51 12.21
C LEU A 215 -2.45 -8.54 13.74
N LYS A 216 -3.36 -7.79 14.36
CA LYS A 216 -3.52 -7.78 15.82
C LYS A 216 -3.82 -9.19 16.35
N GLN A 217 -4.70 -9.91 15.69
CA GLN A 217 -5.01 -11.31 16.04
C GLN A 217 -3.77 -12.20 15.90
N ASP A 218 -3.05 -12.10 14.79
CA ASP A 218 -1.83 -12.89 14.55
C ASP A 218 -0.75 -12.62 15.59
N LEU A 219 -0.65 -11.38 16.08
CA LEU A 219 0.34 -10.97 17.09
C LEU A 219 -0.16 -11.16 18.53
N GLY A 220 -1.43 -11.45 18.74
CA GLY A 220 -2.01 -11.51 20.09
C GLY A 220 -2.04 -10.14 20.78
N MET A 221 -2.16 -9.05 20.02
CA MET A 221 -2.20 -7.68 20.54
C MET A 221 -3.60 -7.09 20.43
N GLU A 222 -4.09 -6.52 21.54
CA GLU A 222 -5.44 -5.95 21.57
C GLU A 222 -5.47 -4.45 21.25
N ARG A 223 -4.41 -3.73 21.61
CA ARG A 223 -4.36 -2.28 21.48
C ARG A 223 -3.47 -1.85 20.34
N SER A 224 -3.98 -0.90 19.54
CA SER A 224 -3.21 -0.26 18.48
C SER A 224 -3.44 1.25 18.47
N VAL A 225 -2.46 1.97 17.98
CA VAL A 225 -2.54 3.42 17.72
C VAL A 225 -2.14 3.66 16.28
N VAL A 226 -3.05 4.19 15.49
CA VAL A 226 -2.84 4.46 14.06
C VAL A 226 -2.56 5.95 13.86
N LEU A 227 -1.40 6.26 13.32
CA LEU A 227 -1.01 7.61 12.94
C LEU A 227 -1.47 7.89 11.50
N THR A 228 -2.11 9.04 11.30
CA THR A 228 -2.66 9.45 10.01
C THR A 228 -2.45 10.93 9.76
N THR A 229 -2.60 11.37 8.51
CA THR A 229 -2.63 12.79 8.15
C THR A 229 -4.05 13.33 8.00
N GLN A 230 -5.07 12.47 8.01
CA GLN A 230 -6.48 12.82 7.79
C GLN A 230 -7.32 12.50 9.03
N GLU A 231 -8.13 13.47 9.45
CA GLU A 231 -9.09 13.25 10.53
C GLU A 231 -10.08 12.14 10.18
N GLY A 232 -10.42 11.32 11.16
CA GLY A 232 -11.34 10.20 10.98
C GLY A 232 -10.75 8.94 10.37
N CYS A 233 -9.48 8.97 9.94
CA CYS A 233 -8.81 7.82 9.32
C CYS A 233 -7.86 7.07 10.26
N GLY A 234 -7.72 7.52 11.50
CA GLY A 234 -6.85 6.90 12.49
C GLY A 234 -7.01 7.54 13.87
N ASP A 235 -6.13 7.19 14.79
CA ASP A 235 -6.23 7.60 16.19
C ASP A 235 -5.51 8.91 16.48
N VAL A 236 -4.40 9.19 15.78
CA VAL A 236 -3.58 10.37 16.00
C VAL A 236 -3.31 11.04 14.65
N VAL A 237 -3.72 12.30 14.53
CA VAL A 237 -3.48 13.11 13.34
C VAL A 237 -2.13 13.80 13.47
N ILE A 238 -1.27 13.59 12.49
CA ILE A 238 0.07 14.20 12.43
C ILE A 238 0.05 15.39 11.48
N ARG A 239 0.64 16.48 11.95
CA ARG A 239 0.83 17.71 11.15
C ARG A 239 2.30 18.11 11.22
N GLY A 240 2.82 18.72 10.17
CA GLY A 240 4.15 19.31 10.17
C GLY A 240 5.30 18.48 9.59
N GLY A 241 5.01 17.40 8.86
CA GLY A 241 6.02 16.67 8.10
C GLY A 241 6.64 15.47 8.81
N ALA A 242 7.58 14.81 8.12
CA ALA A 242 8.13 13.50 8.48
C ALA A 242 8.80 13.45 9.86
N ASN A 243 9.66 14.43 10.16
CA ASN A 243 10.34 14.46 11.47
C ASN A 243 9.36 14.67 12.62
N GLN A 244 8.30 15.42 12.40
CA GLN A 244 7.26 15.64 13.41
C GLN A 244 6.47 14.37 13.69
N ALA A 245 6.22 13.56 12.66
CA ALA A 245 5.59 12.26 12.82
C ALA A 245 6.41 11.36 13.76
N VAL A 246 7.71 11.28 13.53
CA VAL A 246 8.62 10.46 14.35
C VAL A 246 8.76 11.01 15.77
N LYS A 247 8.81 12.32 15.95
CA LYS A 247 8.82 12.94 17.28
C LYS A 247 7.53 12.63 18.05
N ARG A 248 6.39 12.73 17.39
CA ARG A 248 5.09 12.40 17.98
C ARG A 248 5.05 10.92 18.38
N LEU A 249 5.51 10.04 17.52
CA LEU A 249 5.58 8.61 17.77
C LEU A 249 6.44 8.32 19.01
N GLY A 250 7.57 8.98 19.13
CA GLY A 250 8.44 8.87 20.32
C GLY A 250 7.73 9.22 21.63
N ARG A 251 6.93 10.30 21.61
CA ARG A 251 6.14 10.70 22.78
C ARG A 251 4.99 9.74 23.06
N LEU A 252 4.39 9.15 22.05
CA LEU A 252 3.35 8.13 22.21
C LEU A 252 3.93 6.83 22.77
N PHE A 253 5.12 6.44 22.33
CA PHE A 253 5.80 5.23 22.79
C PHE A 253 6.31 5.39 24.23
N GLU A 254 6.91 6.52 24.55
CA GLU A 254 7.44 6.83 25.88
C GLU A 254 6.87 8.16 26.38
N PRO A 255 5.60 8.18 26.83
CA PRO A 255 4.94 9.41 27.25
C PRO A 255 5.52 9.96 28.52
N TYR A 256 5.47 11.27 28.69
CA TYR A 256 5.80 11.91 29.95
C TYR A 256 4.81 11.51 31.04
N LEU A 257 5.25 11.56 32.30
CA LEU A 257 4.43 11.12 33.45
C LEU A 257 3.10 11.85 33.56
N TRP A 258 3.07 13.13 33.17
CA TRP A 258 1.84 13.95 33.24
C TRP A 258 0.84 13.69 32.09
N GLU A 259 1.25 12.97 31.06
CA GLU A 259 0.38 12.63 29.91
C GLU A 259 -0.38 11.30 30.12
N ARG A 260 -0.25 10.68 31.29
CA ARG A 260 -0.80 9.36 31.60
C ARG A 260 -2.21 9.36 32.24
N LYS A 261 -2.92 10.48 32.14
CA LYS A 261 -4.29 10.57 32.69
C LYS A 261 -5.34 10.16 31.67
#